data_60bb142dbcb4511e8d4f741efdea2f2f
#
_entry.id   60bb142dbcb4511e8d4f741efdea2f2f
#
_cell.length_a   1.000
_cell.length_b   1.000
_cell.length_c   1.000
_cell.angle_alpha   90.00
_cell.angle_beta   90.00
_cell.angle_gamma   90.00
#
_symmetry.space_group_name_H-M   'P 1'
#
loop_
_entity.id
_entity.type
_entity.pdbx_description
1 polymer ?
#
loop_
_entity_poly.entity_id
_entity_poly.type
_entity_poly.pdbx_seq_one_letter_code
_entity_poly.pdbx_strand_id
1 'polypeptide(L)'
;MNFPEFMFRKVNMIPADQQNTPDIEGYYYTANDGSQMAFWIYKADRVSKEHTHDYDEYMLCVEGEYIVTIDGKEYVLHAGDELCIPKGSLQGGRVKAGTRSIHAFGGQRVKG
;
A
#
# COMPACT_ATOMS: atom_id res chain seq x y z
N MET A 1 8.39 -11.35 11.29
CA MET A 1 9.42 -10.29 11.27
C MET A 1 8.75 -8.93 11.15
N ASN A 2 9.39 -7.87 11.61
CA ASN A 2 8.85 -6.52 11.56
C ASN A 2 9.80 -5.58 10.83
N PHE A 3 9.25 -4.47 10.33
CA PHE A 3 10.10 -3.37 9.87
C PHE A 3 10.87 -2.81 11.06
N PRO A 4 12.07 -2.22 10.83
CA PRO A 4 12.84 -1.60 11.90
C PRO A 4 12.08 -0.45 12.57
N GLU A 5 12.33 -0.26 13.86
CA GLU A 5 11.62 0.73 14.66
C GLU A 5 11.74 2.16 14.10
N PHE A 6 12.89 2.51 13.52
CA PHE A 6 13.11 3.86 12.99
C PHE A 6 12.18 4.21 11.81
N MET A 7 11.51 3.21 11.20
CA MET A 7 10.56 3.43 10.12
C MET A 7 9.18 3.89 10.64
N PHE A 8 8.87 3.62 11.92
CA PHE A 8 7.56 3.90 12.51
C PHE A 8 7.54 5.27 13.18
N ARG A 9 7.55 6.35 12.39
CA ARG A 9 7.52 7.69 12.91
C ARG A 9 6.09 8.23 12.90
N LYS A 10 5.61 8.71 14.04
CA LYS A 10 4.23 9.24 14.15
C LYS A 10 3.93 10.33 13.14
N VAL A 11 4.92 11.20 12.87
CA VAL A 11 4.74 12.29 11.89
C VAL A 11 4.54 11.78 10.47
N ASN A 12 4.89 10.52 10.22
CA ASN A 12 4.74 9.88 8.91
C ASN A 12 3.55 8.92 8.84
N MET A 13 2.76 8.80 9.90
CA MET A 13 1.60 7.92 9.92
C MET A 13 0.54 8.45 8.95
N ILE A 14 -0.02 7.55 8.16
CA ILE A 14 -1.09 7.90 7.20
C ILE A 14 -2.39 8.06 7.99
N PRO A 15 -3.07 9.22 7.87
CA PRO A 15 -4.34 9.43 8.55
C PRO A 15 -5.41 8.44 8.07
N ALA A 16 -6.29 8.04 8.98
CA ALA A 16 -7.34 7.05 8.68
C ALA A 16 -8.25 7.48 7.53
N ASP A 17 -8.54 8.78 7.40
CA ASP A 17 -9.38 9.31 6.33
C ASP A 17 -8.69 9.30 4.96
N GLN A 18 -7.41 8.99 4.90
CA GLN A 18 -6.67 8.83 3.65
C GLN A 18 -6.31 7.37 3.37
N GLN A 19 -6.95 6.44 4.04
CA GLN A 19 -6.78 5.01 3.82
C GLN A 19 -7.94 4.46 2.98
N ASN A 20 -7.63 3.56 2.04
CA ASN A 20 -8.65 2.85 1.26
C ASN A 20 -9.04 1.53 1.92
N THR A 21 -8.34 1.16 2.97
CA THR A 21 -8.58 -0.05 3.76
C THR A 21 -8.80 0.36 5.20
N PRO A 22 -9.87 -0.10 5.86
CA PRO A 22 -10.11 0.26 7.26
C PRO A 22 -9.12 -0.40 8.21
N ASP A 23 -8.86 0.25 9.32
CA ASP A 23 -8.14 -0.30 10.48
C ASP A 23 -6.77 -0.89 10.13
N ILE A 24 -6.00 -0.19 9.30
CA ILE A 24 -4.64 -0.59 8.96
C ILE A 24 -3.64 0.48 9.39
N GLU A 25 -2.40 0.06 9.57
CA GLU A 25 -1.32 0.95 9.95
C GLU A 25 -0.38 1.14 8.78
N GLY A 26 -0.21 2.38 8.36
CA GLY A 26 0.67 2.73 7.26
C GLY A 26 1.44 4.01 7.53
N TYR A 27 2.59 4.12 6.90
CA TYR A 27 3.51 5.25 7.03
C TYR A 27 4.00 5.65 5.65
N TYR A 28 4.28 6.94 5.44
CA TYR A 28 4.69 7.46 4.14
C TYR A 28 5.84 8.45 4.25
N TYR A 29 6.57 8.56 3.16
CA TYR A 29 7.70 9.48 3.01
C TYR A 29 7.59 10.12 1.64
N THR A 30 7.78 11.44 1.57
CA THR A 30 7.64 12.21 0.35
C THR A 30 9.01 12.65 -0.15
N ALA A 31 9.29 12.38 -1.42
CA ALA A 31 10.51 12.83 -2.09
C ALA A 31 10.36 14.27 -2.57
N ASN A 32 11.48 14.89 -2.96
CA ASN A 32 11.49 16.29 -3.40
C ASN A 32 10.61 16.57 -4.62
N ASP A 33 10.41 15.57 -5.46
CA ASP A 33 9.58 15.70 -6.67
C ASP A 33 8.10 15.44 -6.40
N GLY A 34 7.72 15.14 -5.15
CA GLY A 34 6.34 14.87 -4.75
C GLY A 34 5.95 13.40 -4.81
N SER A 35 6.79 12.53 -5.39
CA SER A 35 6.55 11.09 -5.34
C SER A 35 6.69 10.59 -3.91
N GLN A 36 6.06 9.45 -3.62
CA GLN A 36 6.02 8.94 -2.25
C GLN A 36 6.34 7.47 -2.19
N MET A 37 6.93 7.07 -1.06
CA MET A 37 7.07 5.67 -0.65
C MET A 37 6.21 5.49 0.59
N ALA A 38 5.58 4.33 0.71
CA ALA A 38 4.78 4.00 1.89
C ALA A 38 4.94 2.53 2.22
N PHE A 39 4.67 2.19 3.48
CA PHE A 39 4.61 0.79 3.87
C PHE A 39 3.44 0.56 4.81
N TRP A 40 2.89 -0.65 4.77
CA TRP A 40 1.75 -1.03 5.58
C TRP A 40 2.00 -2.33 6.33
N ILE A 41 1.36 -2.42 7.49
CA ILE A 41 1.31 -3.61 8.33
C ILE A 41 -0.15 -3.97 8.51
N TYR A 42 -0.50 -5.22 8.23
CA TYR A 42 -1.88 -5.70 8.32
C TYR A 42 -1.96 -6.73 9.43
N LYS A 43 -2.56 -6.36 10.57
CA LYS A 43 -2.65 -7.22 11.74
C LYS A 43 -3.86 -8.16 11.71
N ALA A 44 -4.76 -7.94 10.75
CA ALA A 44 -5.97 -8.75 10.55
C ALA A 44 -6.28 -8.81 9.07
N ASP A 45 -7.16 -9.73 8.68
CA ASP A 45 -7.66 -9.79 7.32
C ASP A 45 -8.42 -8.52 7.01
N ARG A 46 -8.14 -7.93 5.83
CA ARG A 46 -8.77 -6.67 5.41
C ARG A 46 -9.06 -6.67 3.93
N VAL A 47 -10.07 -5.89 3.55
CA VAL A 47 -10.45 -5.66 2.16
C VAL A 47 -10.42 -4.15 1.91
N SER A 48 -9.73 -3.72 0.86
CA SER A 48 -9.73 -2.33 0.46
C SER A 48 -10.88 -2.07 -0.51
N LYS A 49 -11.48 -0.88 -0.43
CA LYS A 49 -12.45 -0.46 -1.44
C LYS A 49 -11.75 -0.20 -2.76
N GLU A 50 -12.46 -0.41 -3.86
CA GLU A 50 -11.92 -0.12 -5.18
C GLU A 50 -11.74 1.39 -5.35
N HIS A 51 -10.63 1.77 -6.00
CA HIS A 51 -10.28 3.16 -6.21
C HIS A 51 -9.33 3.28 -7.41
N THR A 52 -9.12 4.51 -7.86
CA THR A 52 -8.16 4.81 -8.92
C THR A 52 -7.15 5.82 -8.40
N HIS A 53 -5.96 5.82 -9.00
CA HIS A 53 -4.95 6.84 -8.76
C HIS A 53 -4.60 7.57 -10.05
N ASP A 54 -4.21 8.83 -9.91
CA ASP A 54 -3.79 9.68 -11.04
C ASP A 54 -2.28 9.61 -11.25
N TYR A 55 -1.69 8.46 -10.93
CA TYR A 55 -0.25 8.18 -11.05
C TYR A 55 -0.04 6.67 -11.03
N ASP A 56 1.14 6.24 -11.47
CA ASP A 56 1.53 4.84 -11.42
C ASP A 56 1.88 4.45 -9.98
N GLU A 57 1.60 3.20 -9.64
CA GLU A 57 1.94 2.63 -8.34
C GLU A 57 2.76 1.36 -8.53
N TYR A 58 3.79 1.22 -7.72
CA TYR A 58 4.55 -0.02 -7.57
C TYR A 58 4.27 -0.59 -6.20
N MET A 59 4.17 -1.92 -6.08
CA MET A 59 4.07 -2.53 -4.76
C MET A 59 4.89 -3.81 -4.68
N LEU A 60 5.36 -4.09 -3.48
CA LEU A 60 6.12 -5.28 -3.12
C LEU A 60 5.47 -5.91 -1.88
N CYS A 61 5.12 -7.19 -1.99
CA CYS A 61 4.69 -7.96 -0.83
C CYS A 61 5.94 -8.44 -0.09
N VAL A 62 6.13 -7.97 1.13
CA VAL A 62 7.31 -8.32 1.93
C VAL A 62 7.08 -9.63 2.69
N GLU A 63 5.84 -9.83 3.15
CA GLU A 63 5.47 -10.98 3.96
C GLU A 63 3.96 -11.19 3.83
N GLY A 64 3.52 -12.45 3.92
CA GLY A 64 2.10 -12.77 3.92
C GLY A 64 1.51 -12.98 2.52
N GLU A 65 0.25 -12.57 2.35
CA GLU A 65 -0.44 -12.72 1.07
C GLU A 65 -1.29 -11.48 0.80
N TYR A 66 -1.07 -10.90 -0.37
CA TYR A 66 -1.80 -9.73 -0.83
C TYR A 66 -2.40 -10.05 -2.21
N ILE A 67 -3.72 -10.05 -2.31
CA ILE A 67 -4.39 -10.27 -3.60
C ILE A 67 -4.86 -8.91 -4.11
N VAL A 68 -4.30 -8.49 -5.25
CA VAL A 68 -4.61 -7.19 -5.87
C VAL A 68 -5.53 -7.43 -7.05
N THR A 69 -6.58 -6.61 -7.16
CA THR A 69 -7.41 -6.60 -8.36
C THR A 69 -7.09 -5.35 -9.17
N ILE A 70 -6.88 -5.53 -10.48
CA ILE A 70 -6.68 -4.44 -11.44
C ILE A 70 -7.68 -4.65 -12.56
N ASP A 71 -8.62 -3.71 -12.69
CA ASP A 71 -9.68 -3.79 -13.71
C ASP A 71 -10.38 -5.16 -13.72
N GLY A 72 -10.64 -5.70 -12.54
CA GLY A 72 -11.33 -6.96 -12.34
C GLY A 72 -10.47 -8.22 -12.39
N LYS A 73 -9.19 -8.10 -12.72
CA LYS A 73 -8.27 -9.24 -12.77
C LYS A 73 -7.50 -9.35 -11.47
N GLU A 74 -7.41 -10.56 -10.92
CA GLU A 74 -6.70 -10.81 -9.65
C GLU A 74 -5.24 -11.17 -9.88
N TYR A 75 -4.39 -10.63 -9.01
CA TYR A 75 -2.97 -10.93 -8.92
C TYR A 75 -2.65 -11.32 -7.48
N VAL A 76 -2.18 -12.54 -7.28
CA VAL A 76 -1.85 -13.05 -5.94
C VAL A 76 -0.37 -12.81 -5.68
N LEU A 77 -0.07 -12.04 -4.65
CA LEU A 77 1.29 -11.72 -4.26
C LEU A 77 1.66 -12.40 -2.95
N HIS A 78 2.76 -13.11 -2.96
CA HIS A 78 3.40 -13.67 -1.78
C HIS A 78 4.72 -12.92 -1.52
N ALA A 79 5.41 -13.28 -0.44
CA ALA A 79 6.67 -12.62 -0.07
C ALA A 79 7.67 -12.60 -1.24
N GLY A 80 8.10 -11.41 -1.61
CA GLY A 80 9.04 -11.18 -2.71
C GLY A 80 8.38 -10.89 -4.05
N ASP A 81 7.06 -11.02 -4.17
CA ASP A 81 6.35 -10.70 -5.42
C ASP A 81 6.08 -9.20 -5.53
N GLU A 82 6.25 -8.67 -6.72
CA GLU A 82 6.06 -7.25 -7.01
C GLU A 82 5.06 -7.06 -8.14
N LEU A 83 4.46 -5.88 -8.19
CA LEU A 83 3.42 -5.55 -9.16
C LEU A 83 3.45 -4.06 -9.46
N CYS A 84 3.32 -3.70 -10.74
CA CYS A 84 3.10 -2.31 -11.15
C CYS A 84 1.63 -2.13 -11.51
N ILE A 85 1.01 -1.09 -10.95
CA ILE A 85 -0.39 -0.75 -11.18
C ILE A 85 -0.42 0.53 -12.00
N PRO A 86 -0.85 0.47 -13.27
CA PRO A 86 -0.85 1.66 -14.11
C PRO A 86 -1.83 2.73 -13.63
N LYS A 87 -1.46 3.97 -13.84
CA LYS A 87 -2.30 5.15 -13.63
C LYS A 87 -3.68 4.92 -14.25
N GLY A 88 -4.73 5.28 -13.51
CA GLY A 88 -6.10 5.19 -13.98
C GLY A 88 -6.76 3.83 -13.86
N SER A 89 -6.02 2.79 -13.49
CA SER A 89 -6.60 1.46 -13.26
C SER A 89 -7.56 1.47 -12.08
N LEU A 90 -8.65 0.73 -12.18
CA LEU A 90 -9.52 0.49 -11.04
C LEU A 90 -8.90 -0.63 -10.22
N GLN A 91 -8.45 -0.31 -9.03
CA GLN A 91 -7.72 -1.24 -8.19
C GLN A 91 -8.40 -1.44 -6.83
N GLY A 92 -8.20 -2.60 -6.28
CA GLY A 92 -8.61 -2.95 -4.94
C GLY A 92 -7.80 -4.15 -4.48
N GLY A 93 -8.21 -4.77 -3.39
CA GLY A 93 -7.50 -5.94 -2.95
C GLY A 93 -7.98 -6.44 -1.61
N ARG A 94 -7.39 -7.55 -1.22
CA ARG A 94 -7.60 -8.14 0.10
C ARG A 94 -6.28 -8.71 0.60
N VAL A 95 -6.09 -8.60 1.91
CA VAL A 95 -4.85 -9.05 2.55
C VAL A 95 -5.18 -9.95 3.72
N LYS A 96 -4.27 -10.87 4.00
CA LYS A 96 -4.35 -11.72 5.19
C LYS A 96 -3.60 -11.10 6.36
N ALA A 97 -4.04 -11.43 7.56
CA ALA A 97 -3.34 -11.04 8.78
C ALA A 97 -1.86 -11.44 8.70
N GLY A 98 -0.98 -10.57 9.15
CA GLY A 98 0.47 -10.78 9.12
C GLY A 98 1.15 -10.31 7.84
N THR A 99 0.39 -9.79 6.88
CA THR A 99 0.95 -9.25 5.65
C THR A 99 1.64 -7.92 5.91
N ARG A 100 2.77 -7.70 5.23
CA ARG A 100 3.49 -6.43 5.17
C ARG A 100 3.77 -6.11 3.73
N SER A 101 3.61 -4.83 3.35
CA SER A 101 3.86 -4.41 1.97
C SER A 101 4.56 -3.06 1.93
N ILE A 102 5.34 -2.86 0.86
CA ILE A 102 6.01 -1.59 0.55
C ILE A 102 5.48 -1.13 -0.80
N HIS A 103 5.15 0.16 -0.90
CA HIS A 103 4.60 0.75 -2.12
C HIS A 103 5.38 1.99 -2.50
N ALA A 104 5.44 2.27 -3.80
CA ALA A 104 5.95 3.53 -4.32
C ALA A 104 4.89 4.13 -5.24
N PHE A 105 4.70 5.44 -5.12
CA PHE A 105 3.69 6.17 -5.89
C PHE A 105 4.37 7.25 -6.71
N GLY A 106 4.04 7.29 -8.01
CA GLY A 106 4.55 8.33 -8.91
C GLY A 106 3.88 9.68 -8.71
N GLY A 107 3.18 9.85 -7.62
CA GLY A 107 2.49 11.08 -7.24
C GLY A 107 2.22 11.12 -5.75
N GLN A 108 1.40 12.07 -5.33
CA GLN A 108 1.13 12.32 -3.92
C GLN A 108 -0.12 11.55 -3.46
N ARG A 109 0.09 10.35 -2.94
CA ARG A 109 -0.97 9.48 -2.40
C ARG A 109 -1.54 10.03 -1.09
N VAL A 110 -0.68 10.60 -0.25
CA VAL A 110 -1.04 11.16 1.05
C VAL A 110 -0.81 12.66 1.02
N LYS A 111 -1.85 13.43 1.37
CA LYS A 111 -1.78 14.88 1.48
C LYS A 111 -1.43 15.24 2.91
N GLY A 112 -0.30 15.91 3.07
CA GLY A 112 0.18 16.28 4.40
C GLY A 112 -0.02 17.72 4.76
#